data_0e82ae07eabdd84444b3d4a80e7d2921
#
_entry.id   0e82ae07eabdd84444b3d4a80e7d2921
#
_cell.length_a   1.000
_cell.length_b   1.000
_cell.length_c   1.000
_cell.angle_alpha   90.00
_cell.angle_beta   90.00
_cell.angle_gamma   90.00
#
_symmetry.space_group_name_H-M   'P 1'
#
loop_
_entity.id
_entity.type
_entity.pdbx_description
1 polymer ?
#
loop_
_entity_poly.entity_id
_entity_poly.type
_entity_poly.pdbx_seq_one_letter_code
_entity_poly.pdbx_strand_id
1 'polypeptide(L)'
;MKFTNFIKGFFLLNIFFLSIISAFVYFMDPYWTFSHSHKFNSLQNSTNEREQKSSLLYFQHKQYNALLLGTSRVTFINQNDFKNMNVFNYSFSLANPIELNEYIEFAKKQNKKDFEYIIIGLDFLGTNLNADKNQNPKEVFDEVTNPFYRYKLLLSIDAFTLSIENLKRSLLHKPGGRSYNRENVAFTTNFDPSEVKKRVEETSVEEQNSKLKNYKYDEDYKKILEKIKSSNPNSKFIVF
;
A
#
# COMPACT_ATOMS: atom_id res chain seq x y z
N MET A 1 4.92 -20.87 48.02
CA MET A 1 3.94 -20.09 47.20
C MET A 1 2.92 -21.08 46.68
N LYS A 2 1.60 -20.86 46.93
CA LYS A 2 0.57 -21.80 46.46
C LYS A 2 0.59 -21.79 44.92
N PHE A 3 0.54 -22.95 44.25
CA PHE A 3 0.54 -23.13 42.80
C PHE A 3 -0.45 -22.19 42.05
N THR A 4 -1.59 -21.96 42.65
CA THR A 4 -2.61 -21.01 42.19
C THR A 4 -2.11 -19.57 42.06
N ASN A 5 -1.28 -19.10 43.01
CA ASN A 5 -0.70 -17.74 42.93
C ASN A 5 0.36 -17.62 41.87
N PHE A 6 1.12 -18.68 41.62
CA PHE A 6 2.06 -18.74 40.48
C PHE A 6 1.33 -18.63 39.17
N ILE A 7 0.29 -19.42 38.94
CA ILE A 7 -0.53 -19.37 37.72
C ILE A 7 -1.13 -17.98 37.52
N LYS A 8 -1.72 -17.39 38.51
CA LYS A 8 -2.30 -16.02 38.46
C LYS A 8 -1.21 -15.01 38.11
N GLY A 9 -0.05 -15.07 38.76
CA GLY A 9 1.07 -14.18 38.47
C GLY A 9 1.57 -14.32 37.03
N PHE A 10 1.66 -15.57 36.54
CA PHE A 10 2.05 -15.83 35.16
C PHE A 10 1.07 -15.22 34.14
N PHE A 11 -0.23 -15.41 34.31
CA PHE A 11 -1.22 -14.82 33.42
C PHE A 11 -1.22 -13.28 33.46
N LEU A 12 -1.13 -12.69 34.65
CA LEU A 12 -1.07 -11.23 34.81
C LEU A 12 0.15 -10.64 34.12
N LEU A 13 1.30 -11.30 34.23
CA LEU A 13 2.53 -10.88 33.57
C LEU A 13 2.41 -10.95 32.04
N ASN A 14 1.83 -12.02 31.50
CA ASN A 14 1.59 -12.13 30.06
C ASN A 14 0.62 -11.06 29.56
N ILE A 15 -0.49 -10.83 30.23
CA ILE A 15 -1.45 -9.76 29.89
C ILE A 15 -0.76 -8.40 29.90
N PHE A 16 0.09 -8.14 30.90
CA PHE A 16 0.86 -6.90 30.99
C PHE A 16 1.78 -6.70 29.77
N PHE A 17 2.57 -7.71 29.39
CA PHE A 17 3.44 -7.62 28.21
C PHE A 17 2.65 -7.48 26.91
N LEU A 18 1.58 -8.25 26.72
CA LEU A 18 0.72 -8.12 25.55
C LEU A 18 0.08 -6.74 25.47
N SER A 19 -0.30 -6.14 26.60
CA SER A 19 -0.82 -4.78 26.62
C SER A 19 0.21 -3.73 26.20
N ILE A 20 1.47 -3.88 26.61
CA ILE A 20 2.56 -3.00 26.18
C ILE A 20 2.79 -3.12 24.67
N ILE A 21 2.84 -4.34 24.14
CA ILE A 21 3.01 -4.58 22.69
C ILE A 21 1.85 -3.96 21.92
N SER A 22 0.62 -4.22 22.35
CA SER A 22 -0.57 -3.66 21.71
C SER A 22 -0.59 -2.13 21.73
N ALA A 23 -0.24 -1.53 22.87
CA ALA A 23 -0.14 -0.08 23.00
C ALA A 23 0.93 0.52 22.08
N PHE A 24 2.07 -0.15 21.94
CA PHE A 24 3.13 0.27 21.03
C PHE A 24 2.71 0.17 19.55
N VAL A 25 2.10 -0.96 19.14
CA VAL A 25 1.58 -1.13 17.78
C VAL A 25 0.48 -0.11 17.48
N TYR A 26 -0.44 0.12 18.44
CA TYR A 26 -1.45 1.17 18.34
C TYR A 26 -0.80 2.55 18.13
N PHE A 27 0.18 2.90 18.97
CA PHE A 27 0.90 4.16 18.89
C PHE A 27 1.61 4.36 17.55
N MET A 28 2.23 3.31 17.00
CA MET A 28 2.96 3.39 15.74
C MET A 28 2.07 3.31 14.51
N ASP A 29 0.93 2.62 14.59
CA ASP A 29 -0.07 2.42 13.53
C ASP A 29 0.53 2.08 12.16
N PRO A 30 1.25 0.96 12.02
CA PRO A 30 1.99 0.63 10.81
C PRO A 30 1.11 0.32 9.59
N TYR A 31 -0.16 -0.03 9.80
CA TYR A 31 -1.14 -0.34 8.74
C TYR A 31 -2.19 0.77 8.52
N TRP A 32 -1.98 1.96 9.12
CA TRP A 32 -2.82 3.15 8.94
C TRP A 32 -4.29 2.96 9.34
N THR A 33 -4.53 2.10 10.32
CA THR A 33 -5.88 1.77 10.80
C THR A 33 -6.41 2.74 11.87
N PHE A 34 -5.52 3.54 12.49
CA PHE A 34 -5.83 4.48 13.57
C PHE A 34 -5.41 5.91 13.17
N SER A 35 -6.21 6.77 12.78
CA SER A 35 -5.99 8.08 12.14
C SER A 35 -5.10 9.10 12.89
N HIS A 36 -4.07 8.67 13.63
CA HIS A 36 -3.17 9.57 14.32
C HIS A 36 -1.80 9.69 13.63
N SER A 37 -1.20 10.88 13.76
CA SER A 37 0.12 11.19 13.21
C SER A 37 0.94 11.97 14.24
N HIS A 38 2.19 11.58 14.39
CA HIS A 38 3.14 12.24 15.29
C HIS A 38 4.59 11.98 14.81
N LYS A 39 5.55 12.64 15.42
CA LYS A 39 6.96 12.60 15.00
C LYS A 39 7.58 11.19 14.99
N PHE A 40 7.06 10.27 15.81
CA PHE A 40 7.59 8.90 15.92
C PHE A 40 7.03 7.94 14.86
N ASN A 41 5.93 8.28 14.18
CA ASN A 41 5.35 7.50 13.10
C ASN A 41 5.25 8.28 11.78
N SER A 42 6.07 9.31 11.63
CA SER A 42 6.05 10.21 10.47
C SER A 42 6.54 9.56 9.18
N LEU A 43 7.42 8.54 9.28
CA LEU A 43 7.87 7.73 8.16
C LEU A 43 7.41 6.28 8.36
N GLN A 44 6.69 5.79 7.39
CA GLN A 44 6.13 4.43 7.37
C GLN A 44 6.83 3.61 6.28
N ASN A 45 7.30 2.45 6.63
CA ASN A 45 7.88 1.54 5.64
C ASN A 45 6.79 1.03 4.70
N SER A 46 7.13 0.94 3.42
CA SER A 46 6.29 0.21 2.46
C SER A 46 6.36 -1.27 2.79
N THR A 47 5.22 -1.85 3.07
CA THR A 47 5.05 -3.30 3.23
C THR A 47 4.00 -3.80 2.25
N ASN A 48 2.92 -4.38 2.66
CA ASN A 48 1.80 -4.70 1.79
C ASN A 48 1.01 -3.43 1.42
N GLU A 49 1.41 -2.75 0.33
CA GLU A 49 0.79 -1.48 -0.09
C GLU A 49 -0.70 -1.65 -0.42
N ARG A 50 -1.11 -2.83 -0.91
CA ARG A 50 -2.52 -3.12 -1.17
C ARG A 50 -3.32 -3.07 0.12
N GLU A 51 -2.84 -3.71 1.15
CA GLU A 51 -3.46 -3.74 2.47
C GLU A 51 -3.39 -2.39 3.18
N GLN A 52 -2.19 -1.74 3.21
CA GLN A 52 -2.02 -0.43 3.84
C GLN A 52 -2.95 0.64 3.26
N LYS A 53 -3.02 0.73 1.92
CA LYS A 53 -3.84 1.75 1.26
C LYS A 53 -5.33 1.44 1.32
N SER A 54 -5.70 0.17 1.28
CA SER A 54 -7.09 -0.25 1.52
C SER A 54 -7.53 0.07 2.95
N SER A 55 -6.65 -0.16 3.94
CA SER A 55 -6.87 0.21 5.34
C SER A 55 -7.06 1.72 5.48
N LEU A 56 -6.19 2.51 4.84
CA LEU A 56 -6.28 3.97 4.86
C LEU A 56 -7.64 4.48 4.36
N LEU A 57 -8.11 3.95 3.23
CA LEU A 57 -9.44 4.28 2.70
C LEU A 57 -10.58 3.85 3.61
N TYR A 58 -10.50 2.63 4.13
CA TYR A 58 -11.57 2.05 4.94
C TYR A 58 -11.72 2.73 6.31
N PHE A 59 -10.59 3.08 6.96
CA PHE A 59 -10.63 3.58 8.34
C PHE A 59 -10.61 5.11 8.46
N GLN A 60 -10.09 5.84 7.48
CA GLN A 60 -9.99 7.31 7.60
C GLN A 60 -11.20 8.07 7.04
N HIS A 61 -12.04 7.45 6.22
CA HIS A 61 -13.28 8.03 5.69
C HIS A 61 -13.14 9.42 5.04
N LYS A 62 -11.96 9.72 4.48
CA LYS A 62 -11.75 10.96 3.72
C LYS A 62 -12.45 10.88 2.36
N GLN A 63 -12.94 12.02 1.88
CA GLN A 63 -13.57 12.10 0.56
C GLN A 63 -12.56 12.55 -0.49
N TYR A 64 -12.56 11.89 -1.63
CA TYR A 64 -11.71 12.21 -2.76
C TYR A 64 -12.55 12.40 -4.02
N ASN A 65 -12.12 13.29 -4.93
CA ASN A 65 -12.76 13.42 -6.23
C ASN A 65 -11.96 12.78 -7.37
N ALA A 66 -10.73 12.36 -7.09
CA ALA A 66 -9.88 11.68 -8.05
C ALA A 66 -9.17 10.46 -7.44
N LEU A 67 -8.97 9.44 -8.25
CA LEU A 67 -8.26 8.21 -7.92
C LEU A 67 -7.06 8.04 -8.85
N LEU A 68 -5.86 7.87 -8.30
CA LEU A 68 -4.63 7.60 -9.04
C LEU A 68 -4.22 6.14 -8.85
N LEU A 69 -4.10 5.41 -9.95
CA LEU A 69 -3.79 3.98 -10.00
C LEU A 69 -2.56 3.73 -10.86
N GLY A 70 -1.85 2.66 -10.58
CA GLY A 70 -0.71 2.21 -11.37
C GLY A 70 0.30 1.41 -10.56
N THR A 71 1.44 1.15 -11.17
CA THR A 71 2.51 0.34 -10.59
C THR A 71 3.38 1.13 -9.61
N SER A 72 4.47 0.50 -9.15
CA SER A 72 5.45 1.10 -8.24
C SER A 72 6.01 2.45 -8.71
N ARG A 73 6.01 2.75 -10.01
CA ARG A 73 6.45 4.04 -10.56
C ARG A 73 5.47 5.16 -10.22
N VAL A 74 4.18 4.84 -10.27
CA VAL A 74 3.09 5.78 -9.97
C VAL A 74 3.01 6.08 -8.46
N THR A 75 3.50 5.19 -7.59
CA THR A 75 3.51 5.43 -6.14
C THR A 75 4.27 6.70 -5.76
N PHE A 76 5.30 7.09 -6.52
CA PHE A 76 6.11 8.29 -6.27
C PHE A 76 5.51 9.58 -6.81
N ILE A 77 4.38 9.53 -7.50
CA ILE A 77 3.65 10.74 -7.87
C ILE A 77 2.98 11.31 -6.63
N ASN A 78 3.36 12.53 -6.25
CA ASN A 78 2.75 13.19 -5.12
C ASN A 78 1.33 13.64 -5.48
N GLN A 79 0.33 13.04 -4.86
CA GLN A 79 -1.07 13.35 -5.10
C GLN A 79 -1.45 14.80 -4.74
N ASN A 80 -0.67 15.47 -3.92
CA ASN A 80 -0.92 16.86 -3.53
C ASN A 80 -0.51 17.88 -4.62
N ASP A 81 0.21 17.43 -5.67
CA ASP A 81 0.63 18.30 -6.78
C ASP A 81 -0.48 18.48 -7.84
N PHE A 82 -1.54 17.69 -7.76
CA PHE A 82 -2.70 17.83 -8.65
C PHE A 82 -3.55 19.03 -8.24
N LYS A 83 -3.43 20.13 -8.98
CA LYS A 83 -4.22 21.34 -8.71
C LYS A 83 -5.70 21.09 -8.95
N ASN A 84 -6.54 21.57 -8.04
CA ASN A 84 -8.00 21.46 -8.09
C ASN A 84 -8.55 20.02 -8.02
N MET A 85 -7.75 19.05 -7.62
CA MET A 85 -8.16 17.68 -7.38
C MET A 85 -7.77 17.23 -5.98
N ASN A 86 -8.68 16.54 -5.30
CA ASN A 86 -8.37 15.81 -4.08
C ASN A 86 -8.15 14.34 -4.45
N VAL A 87 -6.88 14.00 -4.69
CA VAL A 87 -6.48 12.71 -5.27
C VAL A 87 -6.14 11.71 -4.18
N PHE A 88 -6.67 10.50 -4.24
CA PHE A 88 -6.13 9.37 -3.50
C PHE A 88 -5.18 8.57 -4.39
N ASN A 89 -3.91 8.45 -3.98
CA ASN A 89 -2.93 7.62 -4.68
C ASN A 89 -3.05 6.16 -4.24
N TYR A 90 -3.80 5.38 -5.02
CA TYR A 90 -4.03 3.95 -4.80
C TYR A 90 -3.13 3.08 -5.68
N SER A 91 -1.99 3.59 -6.13
CA SER A 91 -0.98 2.80 -6.83
C SER A 91 -0.19 1.92 -5.87
N PHE A 92 0.33 0.80 -6.34
CA PHE A 92 1.10 -0.15 -5.53
C PHE A 92 2.07 -0.97 -6.41
N SER A 93 3.01 -1.62 -5.77
CA SER A 93 4.01 -2.45 -6.46
C SER A 93 3.35 -3.59 -7.23
N LEU A 94 3.83 -3.82 -8.45
CA LEU A 94 3.37 -4.92 -9.31
C LEU A 94 1.86 -4.89 -9.56
N ALA A 95 1.26 -3.70 -9.65
CA ALA A 95 -0.15 -3.57 -10.02
C ALA A 95 -0.39 -4.16 -11.41
N ASN A 96 -1.34 -5.08 -11.49
CA ASN A 96 -1.76 -5.65 -12.78
C ASN A 96 -3.09 -4.98 -13.20
N PRO A 97 -3.24 -4.56 -14.46
CA PRO A 97 -4.48 -3.95 -14.95
C PRO A 97 -5.75 -4.75 -14.67
N ILE A 98 -5.65 -6.08 -14.62
CA ILE A 98 -6.80 -6.95 -14.34
C ILE A 98 -7.42 -6.72 -12.95
N GLU A 99 -6.59 -6.34 -11.97
CA GLU A 99 -7.05 -6.10 -10.59
C GLU A 99 -7.59 -4.67 -10.38
N LEU A 100 -7.23 -3.71 -11.25
CA LEU A 100 -7.54 -2.30 -11.03
C LEU A 100 -9.04 -2.00 -10.90
N ASN A 101 -9.88 -2.71 -11.65
CA ASN A 101 -11.33 -2.50 -11.55
C ASN A 101 -11.88 -2.81 -10.15
N GLU A 102 -11.38 -3.86 -9.51
CA GLU A 102 -11.82 -4.22 -8.16
C GLU A 102 -11.36 -3.20 -7.12
N TYR A 103 -10.14 -2.64 -7.28
CA TYR A 103 -9.64 -1.54 -6.42
C TYR A 103 -10.45 -0.25 -6.63
N ILE A 104 -10.86 0.07 -7.86
CA ILE A 104 -11.75 1.21 -8.14
C ILE A 104 -13.09 1.02 -7.43
N GLU A 105 -13.72 -0.14 -7.57
CA GLU A 105 -15.01 -0.43 -6.95
C GLU A 105 -14.92 -0.40 -5.41
N PHE A 106 -13.85 -0.97 -4.83
CA PHE A 106 -13.61 -0.85 -3.39
C PHE A 106 -13.47 0.62 -2.97
N ALA A 107 -12.66 1.39 -3.70
CA ALA A 107 -12.45 2.81 -3.39
C ALA A 107 -13.75 3.62 -3.50
N LYS A 108 -14.58 3.40 -4.52
CA LYS A 108 -15.92 4.03 -4.66
C LYS A 108 -16.81 3.71 -3.48
N LYS A 109 -16.84 2.45 -3.05
CA LYS A 109 -17.63 2.02 -1.89
C LYS A 109 -17.19 2.76 -0.61
N GLN A 110 -15.89 2.91 -0.37
CA GLN A 110 -15.38 3.63 0.80
C GLN A 110 -15.59 5.15 0.68
N ASN A 111 -15.41 5.69 -0.52
CA ASN A 111 -15.63 7.10 -0.82
C ASN A 111 -17.12 7.52 -0.78
N LYS A 112 -18.03 6.54 -0.85
CA LYS A 112 -19.51 6.73 -0.92
C LYS A 112 -19.95 7.62 -2.07
N LYS A 113 -19.11 7.80 -3.08
CA LYS A 113 -19.34 8.64 -4.26
C LYS A 113 -18.43 8.18 -5.39
N ASP A 114 -18.88 8.27 -6.63
CA ASP A 114 -18.04 8.08 -7.81
C ASP A 114 -16.92 9.12 -7.86
N PHE A 115 -15.80 8.75 -8.45
CA PHE A 115 -14.70 9.67 -8.71
C PHE A 115 -14.99 10.47 -9.99
N GLU A 116 -14.73 11.77 -9.95
CA GLU A 116 -14.80 12.62 -11.14
C GLU A 116 -13.67 12.30 -12.12
N TYR A 117 -12.50 11.90 -11.57
CA TYR A 117 -11.34 11.55 -12.35
C TYR A 117 -10.77 10.19 -11.89
N ILE A 118 -10.47 9.34 -12.86
CA ILE A 118 -9.69 8.12 -12.68
C ILE A 118 -8.43 8.26 -13.51
N ILE A 119 -7.29 8.29 -12.84
CA ILE A 119 -5.97 8.53 -13.43
C ILE A 119 -5.20 7.20 -13.38
N ILE A 120 -4.77 6.68 -14.52
CA ILE A 120 -4.11 5.38 -14.62
C ILE A 120 -2.74 5.53 -15.28
N GLY A 121 -1.68 5.23 -14.52
CA GLY A 121 -0.36 5.04 -15.09
C GLY A 121 -0.21 3.60 -15.59
N LEU A 122 -0.10 3.44 -16.91
CA LEU A 122 0.08 2.14 -17.53
C LEU A 122 1.57 1.78 -17.58
N ASP A 123 1.87 0.54 -17.28
CA ASP A 123 3.23 0.00 -17.37
C ASP A 123 3.29 -1.07 -18.45
N PHE A 124 4.35 -1.04 -19.25
CA PHE A 124 4.58 -2.02 -20.30
C PHE A 124 4.52 -3.47 -19.79
N LEU A 125 5.04 -3.73 -18.58
CA LEU A 125 4.99 -5.07 -17.97
C LEU A 125 3.56 -5.55 -17.70
N GLY A 126 2.62 -4.65 -17.48
CA GLY A 126 1.20 -4.98 -17.31
C GLY A 126 0.53 -5.53 -18.57
N THR A 127 1.15 -5.35 -19.75
CA THR A 127 0.65 -5.92 -21.01
C THR A 127 1.14 -7.35 -21.27
N ASN A 128 1.95 -7.92 -20.36
CA ASN A 128 2.49 -9.26 -20.51
C ASN A 128 1.50 -10.32 -20.03
N LEU A 129 1.08 -11.21 -20.92
CA LEU A 129 0.21 -12.35 -20.59
C LEU A 129 0.78 -13.25 -19.48
N ASN A 130 2.12 -13.39 -19.45
CA ASN A 130 2.84 -14.21 -18.49
C ASN A 130 3.19 -13.46 -17.19
N ALA A 131 2.71 -12.22 -17.01
CA ALA A 131 2.85 -11.52 -15.73
C ALA A 131 2.08 -12.28 -14.62
N ASP A 132 2.61 -12.23 -13.41
CA ASP A 132 1.92 -12.82 -12.26
C ASP A 132 0.57 -12.14 -12.06
N LYS A 133 -0.49 -12.91 -12.23
CA LYS A 133 -1.89 -12.50 -12.07
C LYS A 133 -2.51 -13.05 -10.78
N ASN A 134 -1.71 -13.70 -9.92
CA ASN A 134 -2.19 -14.43 -8.74
C ASN A 134 -2.58 -13.52 -7.56
N GLN A 135 -2.70 -12.22 -7.78
CA GLN A 135 -3.19 -11.30 -6.75
C GLN A 135 -4.71 -11.38 -6.67
N ASN A 136 -5.22 -11.64 -5.47
CA ASN A 136 -6.65 -11.68 -5.20
C ASN A 136 -7.06 -10.44 -4.39
N PRO A 137 -7.53 -9.36 -5.03
CA PRO A 137 -7.94 -8.15 -4.33
C PRO A 137 -9.02 -8.39 -3.28
N LYS A 138 -9.90 -9.38 -3.51
CA LYS A 138 -10.98 -9.71 -2.59
C LYS A 138 -10.45 -10.16 -1.23
N GLU A 139 -9.37 -10.94 -1.18
CA GLU A 139 -8.77 -11.37 0.09
C GLU A 139 -8.29 -10.16 0.90
N VAL A 140 -7.67 -9.18 0.25
CA VAL A 140 -7.24 -7.93 0.89
C VAL A 140 -8.44 -7.16 1.45
N PHE A 141 -9.52 -7.06 0.67
CA PHE A 141 -10.71 -6.33 1.10
C PHE A 141 -11.45 -7.03 2.23
N ASP A 142 -11.60 -8.35 2.16
CA ASP A 142 -12.24 -9.17 3.19
C ASP A 142 -11.44 -9.09 4.51
N GLU A 143 -10.09 -9.09 4.45
CA GLU A 143 -9.24 -8.94 5.63
C GLU A 143 -9.39 -7.54 6.23
N VAL A 144 -9.23 -6.47 5.44
CA VAL A 144 -9.29 -5.08 5.91
C VAL A 144 -10.67 -4.71 6.48
N THR A 145 -11.74 -5.24 5.90
CA THR A 145 -13.11 -4.98 6.35
C THR A 145 -13.58 -5.88 7.48
N ASN A 146 -12.77 -6.86 7.88
CA ASN A 146 -13.07 -7.72 9.01
C ASN A 146 -13.18 -6.90 10.32
N PRO A 147 -14.26 -7.03 11.09
CA PRO A 147 -14.44 -6.27 12.33
C PRO A 147 -13.32 -6.46 13.37
N PHE A 148 -12.63 -7.60 13.31
CA PHE A 148 -11.53 -7.93 14.22
C PHE A 148 -10.15 -7.56 13.66
N TYR A 149 -10.05 -7.04 12.46
CA TYR A 149 -8.78 -6.72 11.80
C TYR A 149 -7.84 -5.86 12.65
N ARG A 150 -8.36 -4.74 13.20
CA ARG A 150 -7.59 -3.85 14.08
C ARG A 150 -7.02 -4.56 15.30
N TYR A 151 -7.83 -5.43 15.92
CA TYR A 151 -7.43 -6.17 17.12
C TYR A 151 -6.37 -7.23 16.81
N LYS A 152 -6.49 -7.92 15.67
CA LYS A 152 -5.47 -8.86 15.17
C LYS A 152 -4.14 -8.14 14.97
N LEU A 153 -4.15 -6.97 14.36
CA LEU A 153 -2.93 -6.18 14.12
C LEU A 153 -2.22 -5.78 15.42
N LEU A 154 -2.96 -5.42 16.46
CA LEU A 154 -2.37 -5.02 17.75
C LEU A 154 -1.53 -6.13 18.40
N LEU A 155 -1.82 -7.39 18.08
CA LEU A 155 -1.11 -8.57 18.60
C LEU A 155 -0.29 -9.29 17.52
N SER A 156 -0.15 -8.70 16.33
CA SER A 156 0.62 -9.27 15.22
C SER A 156 2.12 -9.03 15.41
N ILE A 157 2.92 -10.07 15.23
CA ILE A 157 4.39 -9.99 15.23
C ILE A 157 4.87 -9.12 14.07
N ASP A 158 4.23 -9.24 12.91
CA ASP A 158 4.58 -8.44 11.72
C ASP A 158 4.32 -6.95 11.97
N ALA A 159 3.15 -6.61 12.54
CA ALA A 159 2.83 -5.24 12.91
C ALA A 159 3.78 -4.67 13.97
N PHE A 160 4.20 -5.49 14.94
CA PHE A 160 5.18 -5.10 15.97
C PHE A 160 6.55 -4.84 15.35
N THR A 161 7.04 -5.75 14.50
CA THR A 161 8.34 -5.61 13.81
C THR A 161 8.36 -4.38 12.92
N LEU A 162 7.29 -4.18 12.13
CA LEU A 162 7.13 -3.01 11.28
C LEU A 162 7.06 -1.71 12.10
N SER A 163 6.44 -1.74 13.28
CA SER A 163 6.39 -0.60 14.22
C SER A 163 7.78 -0.19 14.69
N ILE A 164 8.65 -1.16 15.00
CA ILE A 164 10.05 -0.89 15.39
C ILE A 164 10.82 -0.24 14.22
N GLU A 165 10.64 -0.75 13.00
CA GLU A 165 11.28 -0.18 11.82
C GLU A 165 10.81 1.25 11.55
N ASN A 166 9.51 1.49 11.62
CA ASN A 166 8.92 2.81 11.41
C ASN A 166 9.38 3.81 12.47
N LEU A 167 9.48 3.40 13.74
CA LEU A 167 10.05 4.21 14.81
C LEU A 167 11.50 4.61 14.49
N LYS A 168 12.33 3.62 14.12
CA LYS A 168 13.73 3.86 13.77
C LYS A 168 13.87 4.84 12.59
N ARG A 169 13.08 4.65 11.53
CA ARG A 169 13.10 5.54 10.35
C ARG A 169 12.65 6.96 10.69
N SER A 170 11.58 7.07 11.47
CA SER A 170 11.05 8.38 11.90
C SER A 170 12.02 9.14 12.78
N LEU A 171 12.69 8.47 13.74
CA LEU A 171 13.69 9.08 14.61
C LEU A 171 14.96 9.51 13.86
N LEU A 172 15.41 8.71 12.91
CA LEU A 172 16.60 9.01 12.12
C LEU A 172 16.31 9.94 10.93
N HIS A 173 15.04 10.25 10.64
CA HIS A 173 14.61 10.97 9.44
C HIS A 173 15.17 10.38 8.14
N LYS A 174 15.33 9.06 8.10
CA LYS A 174 15.88 8.33 6.95
C LYS A 174 14.83 7.39 6.35
N PRO A 175 14.22 7.76 5.21
CA PRO A 175 13.33 6.84 4.49
C PRO A 175 14.11 5.60 4.05
N GLY A 176 13.42 4.50 3.83
CA GLY A 176 13.97 3.31 3.19
C GLY A 176 13.93 3.40 1.67
N GLY A 177 14.05 2.27 0.99
CA GLY A 177 13.92 2.20 -0.47
C GLY A 177 12.57 2.75 -0.97
N ARG A 178 11.49 2.52 -0.23
CA ARG A 178 10.21 3.22 -0.33
C ARG A 178 9.61 3.36 1.06
N SER A 179 9.29 4.57 1.42
CA SER A 179 8.61 4.92 2.66
C SER A 179 7.49 5.90 2.36
N TYR A 180 6.50 5.97 3.23
CA TYR A 180 5.38 6.87 3.11
C TYR A 180 5.29 7.78 4.34
N ASN A 181 4.79 9.00 4.16
CA ASN A 181 4.29 9.76 5.30
C ASN A 181 2.84 9.34 5.63
N ARG A 182 2.28 9.94 6.66
CA ARG A 182 0.90 9.65 7.10
C ARG A 182 -0.19 10.17 6.14
N GLU A 183 0.20 10.92 5.11
CA GLU A 183 -0.67 11.41 4.03
C GLU A 183 -0.57 10.56 2.77
N ASN A 184 0.08 9.38 2.85
CA ASN A 184 0.28 8.49 1.72
C ASN A 184 1.16 9.07 0.60
N VAL A 185 2.05 10.02 0.93
CA VAL A 185 3.07 10.50 -0.02
C VAL A 185 4.31 9.61 0.10
N ALA A 186 4.80 9.12 -1.03
CA ALA A 186 5.96 8.25 -1.08
C ALA A 186 7.27 9.04 -1.04
N PHE A 187 8.24 8.50 -0.30
CA PHE A 187 9.62 8.99 -0.22
C PHE A 187 10.60 7.86 -0.47
N THR A 188 11.77 8.20 -0.97
CA THR A 188 12.90 7.28 -1.11
C THR A 188 14.18 7.93 -0.59
N THR A 189 15.18 7.11 -0.31
CA THR A 189 16.54 7.62 -0.07
C THR A 189 17.11 8.26 -1.34
N ASN A 190 17.87 9.33 -1.16
CA ASN A 190 18.69 9.83 -2.24
C ASN A 190 19.77 8.78 -2.54
N PHE A 191 19.75 8.21 -3.72
CA PHE A 191 20.78 7.31 -4.20
C PHE A 191 21.95 8.12 -4.74
N ASP A 192 23.18 7.67 -4.46
CA ASP A 192 24.36 8.22 -5.10
C ASP A 192 24.26 8.01 -6.63
N PRO A 193 24.40 9.06 -7.45
CA PRO A 193 24.32 8.93 -8.90
C PRO A 193 25.29 7.89 -9.48
N SER A 194 26.47 7.71 -8.87
CA SER A 194 27.46 6.71 -9.28
C SER A 194 26.96 5.27 -9.01
N GLU A 195 26.29 5.04 -7.88
CA GLU A 195 25.68 3.73 -7.56
C GLU A 195 24.50 3.45 -8.48
N VAL A 196 23.69 4.46 -8.80
CA VAL A 196 22.58 4.32 -9.76
C VAL A 196 23.12 3.93 -11.12
N LYS A 197 24.16 4.65 -11.60
CA LYS A 197 24.80 4.36 -12.89
C LYS A 197 25.34 2.92 -12.93
N LYS A 198 26.07 2.51 -11.90
CA LYS A 198 26.61 1.16 -11.77
C LYS A 198 25.51 0.09 -11.80
N ARG A 199 24.42 0.28 -11.06
CA ARG A 199 23.26 -0.63 -11.10
C ARG A 199 22.61 -0.70 -12.48
N VAL A 200 22.46 0.44 -13.15
CA VAL A 200 21.89 0.47 -14.51
C VAL A 200 22.80 -0.28 -15.48
N GLU A 201 24.10 -0.12 -15.37
CA GLU A 201 25.08 -0.83 -16.23
C GLU A 201 25.12 -2.34 -15.94
N GLU A 202 25.06 -2.75 -14.67
CA GLU A 202 25.12 -4.17 -14.27
C GLU A 202 23.79 -4.90 -14.47
N THR A 203 22.65 -4.23 -14.24
CA THR A 203 21.32 -4.88 -14.23
C THR A 203 20.61 -4.79 -15.59
N SER A 204 20.99 -3.83 -16.45
CA SER A 204 20.15 -3.44 -17.57
C SER A 204 20.10 -4.43 -18.73
N VAL A 205 21.14 -5.20 -18.97
CA VAL A 205 21.23 -6.06 -20.17
C VAL A 205 20.66 -7.46 -19.90
N GLU A 206 21.04 -8.10 -18.81
CA GLU A 206 20.60 -9.47 -18.52
C GLU A 206 19.17 -9.56 -17.97
N GLU A 207 18.79 -8.65 -17.07
CA GLU A 207 17.46 -8.66 -16.45
C GLU A 207 16.36 -8.19 -17.39
N GLN A 208 16.64 -7.18 -18.24
CA GLN A 208 15.72 -6.78 -19.29
C GLN A 208 15.56 -7.87 -20.34
N ASN A 209 16.63 -8.53 -20.74
CA ASN A 209 16.59 -9.64 -21.68
C ASN A 209 15.85 -10.86 -21.11
N SER A 210 15.98 -11.15 -19.82
CA SER A 210 15.24 -12.26 -19.18
C SER A 210 13.74 -11.97 -19.08
N LYS A 211 13.36 -10.74 -18.74
CA LYS A 211 11.95 -10.31 -18.68
C LYS A 211 11.30 -10.24 -20.07
N LEU A 212 12.09 -9.91 -21.10
CA LEU A 212 11.61 -9.84 -22.48
C LEU A 212 11.59 -11.22 -23.17
N LYS A 213 12.44 -12.16 -22.78
CA LYS A 213 12.46 -13.53 -23.36
C LYS A 213 11.13 -14.25 -23.22
N ASN A 214 10.42 -14.02 -22.13
CA ASN A 214 9.13 -14.65 -21.85
C ASN A 214 7.95 -13.68 -22.04
N TYR A 215 8.18 -12.51 -22.66
CA TYR A 215 7.10 -11.58 -22.92
C TYR A 215 6.19 -12.10 -24.01
N LYS A 216 4.91 -12.14 -23.70
CA LYS A 216 3.84 -12.38 -24.66
C LYS A 216 2.76 -11.33 -24.44
N TYR A 217 2.42 -10.59 -25.50
CA TYR A 217 1.36 -9.59 -25.42
C TYR A 217 0.02 -10.23 -25.04
N ASP A 218 -0.67 -9.64 -24.09
CA ASP A 218 -2.02 -10.05 -23.67
C ASP A 218 -3.05 -9.39 -24.59
N GLU A 219 -3.65 -10.15 -25.50
CA GLU A 219 -4.67 -9.66 -26.43
C GLU A 219 -5.95 -9.19 -25.70
N ASP A 220 -6.20 -9.66 -24.49
CA ASP A 220 -7.32 -9.23 -23.66
C ASP A 220 -7.06 -7.91 -22.93
N TYR A 221 -5.85 -7.36 -22.99
CA TYR A 221 -5.48 -6.12 -22.32
C TYR A 221 -6.41 -4.94 -22.67
N LYS A 222 -6.78 -4.82 -23.96
CA LYS A 222 -7.74 -3.81 -24.41
C LYS A 222 -9.11 -4.00 -23.76
N LYS A 223 -9.59 -5.24 -23.69
CA LYS A 223 -10.89 -5.56 -23.06
C LYS A 223 -10.90 -5.23 -21.57
N ILE A 224 -9.75 -5.43 -20.89
CA ILE A 224 -9.60 -5.06 -19.47
C ILE A 224 -9.78 -3.56 -19.30
N LEU A 225 -9.12 -2.73 -20.12
CA LEU A 225 -9.26 -1.27 -20.07
C LEU A 225 -10.68 -0.81 -20.44
N GLU A 226 -11.31 -1.43 -21.44
CA GLU A 226 -12.69 -1.16 -21.83
C GLU A 226 -13.68 -1.50 -20.70
N LYS A 227 -13.43 -2.61 -19.97
CA LYS A 227 -14.22 -2.98 -18.79
C LYS A 227 -14.09 -1.93 -17.69
N ILE A 228 -12.88 -1.47 -17.39
CA ILE A 228 -12.64 -0.42 -16.39
C ILE A 228 -13.43 0.85 -16.77
N LYS A 229 -13.36 1.27 -18.03
CA LYS A 229 -14.07 2.45 -18.52
C LYS A 229 -15.59 2.28 -18.45
N SER A 230 -16.12 1.14 -18.91
CA SER A 230 -17.57 0.89 -18.92
C SER A 230 -18.16 0.76 -17.52
N SER A 231 -17.40 0.25 -16.54
CA SER A 231 -17.81 0.18 -15.14
C SER A 231 -17.83 1.56 -14.45
N ASN A 232 -17.25 2.59 -15.07
CA ASN A 232 -17.13 3.92 -14.48
C ASN A 232 -17.56 5.01 -15.48
N PRO A 233 -18.83 5.00 -15.96
CA PRO A 233 -19.29 5.85 -17.05
C PRO A 233 -19.29 7.35 -16.68
N ASN A 234 -19.40 7.68 -15.40
CA ASN A 234 -19.43 9.06 -14.89
C ASN A 234 -18.05 9.68 -14.64
N SER A 235 -16.98 8.89 -14.81
CA SER A 235 -15.62 9.34 -14.54
C SER A 235 -14.91 9.77 -15.81
N LYS A 236 -14.09 10.83 -15.70
CA LYS A 236 -13.12 11.22 -16.72
C LYS A 236 -11.85 10.44 -16.54
N PHE A 237 -11.36 9.80 -17.60
CA PHE A 237 -10.13 9.02 -17.57
C PHE A 237 -8.95 9.82 -18.07
N ILE A 238 -7.85 9.78 -17.30
CA ILE A 238 -6.53 10.29 -17.69
C ILE A 238 -5.60 9.09 -17.68
N VAL A 239 -4.96 8.81 -18.80
CA VAL A 239 -4.07 7.65 -18.97
C VAL A 239 -2.72 8.14 -19.47
N PHE A 240 -1.61 7.66 -18.85
CA PHE A 240 -0.24 8.03 -19.19
C PHE A 240 0.73 6.85 -19.05
#